data_ee3da905877beb5321584ae1ba350f06
#
_entry.id   ee3da905877beb5321584ae1ba350f06
#
_cell.length_a   1.000
_cell.length_b   1.000
_cell.length_c   1.000
_cell.angle_alpha   90.00
_cell.angle_beta   90.00
_cell.angle_gamma   90.00
#
_symmetry.space_group_name_H-M   'P 1'
#
loop_
_entity.id
_entity.type
_entity.pdbx_description
1 polymer ?
#
loop_
_entity_poly.entity_id
_entity_poly.type
_entity_poly.pdbx_seq_one_letter_code
_entity_poly.pdbx_strand_id
1 'polypeptide(L)'
;AYLTYTLTADANGMGGTVVGEGRGAMQGGAFASGSGTGAYYRDGTTFTMHVIFRINDGTQNFDKIVFDAYTRELTHDAYILK
;
A
#
# COMPACT_ATOMS: atom_id res chain seq x y z
N ALA A 1 10.10 8.97 5.49
CA ALA A 1 8.81 8.27 5.40
C ALA A 1 9.00 6.78 5.61
N TYR A 2 8.08 6.13 6.27
CA TYR A 2 8.15 4.72 6.62
C TYR A 2 6.82 4.06 6.29
N LEU A 3 6.87 3.03 5.43
CA LEU A 3 5.68 2.30 4.99
C LEU A 3 5.88 0.82 5.21
N THR A 4 4.87 0.17 5.78
CA THR A 4 4.86 -1.27 6.01
C THR A 4 3.57 -1.84 5.45
N TYR A 5 3.68 -2.91 4.67
CA TYR A 5 2.55 -3.65 4.14
C TYR A 5 2.60 -5.09 4.64
N THR A 6 1.48 -5.54 5.17
CA THR A 6 1.32 -6.93 5.59
C THR A 6 0.33 -7.62 4.66
N LEU A 7 0.78 -8.68 4.02
CA LEU A 7 -0.02 -9.44 3.06
C LEU A 7 -0.41 -10.78 3.69
N THR A 8 -1.69 -11.11 3.59
CA THR A 8 -2.21 -12.38 4.07
C THR A 8 -2.81 -13.13 2.89
N ALA A 9 -2.24 -14.28 2.59
CA ALA A 9 -2.62 -15.06 1.41
C ALA A 9 -3.93 -15.82 1.61
N ASP A 10 -4.70 -15.89 0.53
CA ASP A 10 -5.85 -16.77 0.44
C ASP A 10 -5.39 -18.23 0.35
N ALA A 11 -6.35 -19.16 0.48
CA ALA A 11 -6.07 -20.59 0.47
C ALA A 11 -5.41 -21.04 -0.83
N ASN A 12 -5.68 -20.40 -1.96
CA ASN A 12 -5.08 -20.76 -3.26
C ASN A 12 -3.69 -20.14 -3.49
N GLY A 13 -3.25 -19.23 -2.64
CA GLY A 13 -1.94 -18.59 -2.75
C GLY A 13 -1.79 -17.59 -3.89
N MET A 14 -2.86 -17.31 -4.65
CA MET A 14 -2.80 -16.42 -5.82
C MET A 14 -3.12 -14.97 -5.48
N GLY A 15 -3.59 -14.71 -4.29
CA GLY A 15 -3.92 -13.37 -3.82
C GLY A 15 -4.30 -13.38 -2.36
N GLY A 16 -4.84 -12.28 -1.89
CA GLY A 16 -5.25 -12.16 -0.51
C GLY A 16 -5.55 -10.73 -0.11
N THR A 17 -5.43 -10.47 1.18
CA THR A 17 -5.66 -9.14 1.74
C THR A 17 -4.34 -8.46 2.06
N VAL A 18 -4.38 -7.14 2.08
CA VAL A 18 -3.21 -6.32 2.45
C VAL A 18 -3.63 -5.27 3.46
N VAL A 19 -2.78 -5.06 4.46
CA VAL A 19 -2.92 -3.99 5.44
C VAL A 19 -1.65 -3.16 5.38
N GLY A 20 -1.80 -1.85 5.25
CA GLY A 20 -0.67 -0.94 5.19
C GLY A 20 -0.69 0.06 6.34
N GLU A 21 0.50 0.42 6.79
CA GLU A 21 0.70 1.48 7.78
C GLU A 21 1.87 2.34 7.36
N GLY A 22 1.75 3.63 7.61
CA GLY A 22 2.82 4.56 7.25
C GLY A 22 2.95 5.70 8.23
N ARG A 23 4.16 6.22 8.33
CA ARG A 23 4.49 7.38 9.13
C ARG A 23 5.54 8.22 8.41
N GLY A 24 5.45 9.53 8.57
CA GLY A 24 6.43 10.42 7.99
C GLY A 24 6.35 11.80 8.58
N ALA A 25 7.43 12.57 8.41
CA ALA A 25 7.43 13.97 8.76
C ALA A 25 6.90 14.77 7.59
N MET A 26 5.96 15.66 7.87
CA MET A 26 5.46 16.60 6.89
C MET A 26 6.32 17.87 6.90
N GLN A 27 6.24 18.59 5.79
CA GLN A 27 6.84 19.91 5.72
C GLN A 27 6.25 20.80 6.83
N GLY A 28 7.11 21.48 7.60
CA GLY A 28 6.69 22.26 8.75
C GLY A 28 6.78 21.54 10.08
N GLY A 29 7.29 20.31 10.11
CA GLY A 29 7.58 19.58 11.35
C GLY A 29 6.44 18.77 11.92
N ALA A 30 5.27 18.76 11.28
CA ALA A 30 4.16 17.91 11.71
C ALA A 30 4.39 16.47 11.26
N PHE A 31 3.90 15.51 12.06
CA PHE A 31 3.93 14.11 11.68
C PHE A 31 2.64 13.70 10.99
N ALA A 32 2.78 12.97 9.90
CA ALA A 32 1.66 12.30 9.26
C ALA A 32 1.73 10.81 9.56
N SER A 33 0.58 10.23 9.84
CA SER A 33 0.45 8.80 9.95
C SER A 33 -0.79 8.37 9.18
N GLY A 34 -0.77 7.16 8.67
CA GLY A 34 -1.88 6.64 7.91
C GLY A 34 -1.94 5.14 7.96
N SER A 35 -3.10 4.64 7.58
CA SER A 35 -3.31 3.21 7.46
C SER A 35 -4.28 2.94 6.32
N GLY A 36 -4.21 1.74 5.78
CA GLY A 36 -5.08 1.35 4.71
C GLY A 36 -5.26 -0.15 4.64
N THR A 37 -6.29 -0.57 3.95
CA THR A 37 -6.57 -1.97 3.69
C THR A 37 -6.96 -2.14 2.24
N GLY A 38 -6.78 -3.35 1.75
CA GLY A 38 -7.15 -3.66 0.39
C GLY A 38 -6.91 -5.13 0.08
N ALA A 39 -6.69 -5.39 -1.19
CA ALA A 39 -6.47 -6.73 -1.69
C ALA A 39 -5.29 -6.74 -2.65
N TYR A 40 -4.68 -7.90 -2.80
CA TYR A 40 -3.63 -8.08 -3.78
C TYR A 40 -3.87 -9.35 -4.57
N TYR A 41 -3.26 -9.42 -5.73
CA TYR A 41 -3.14 -10.66 -6.47
C TYR A 41 -1.71 -10.81 -6.97
N ARG A 42 -1.35 -12.06 -7.24
CA ARG A 42 -0.01 -12.41 -7.69
C ARG A 42 -0.10 -13.08 -9.06
N ASP A 43 0.80 -12.67 -9.95
CA ASP A 43 1.00 -13.33 -11.24
C ASP A 43 2.51 -13.61 -11.37
N GLY A 44 2.89 -14.88 -11.21
CA GLY A 44 4.30 -15.23 -11.16
C GLY A 44 5.00 -14.54 -9.99
N THR A 45 6.00 -13.70 -10.28
CA THR A 45 6.72 -12.93 -9.27
C THR A 45 6.19 -11.51 -9.09
N THR A 46 5.15 -11.15 -9.82
CA THR A 46 4.58 -9.80 -9.78
C THR A 46 3.38 -9.76 -8.84
N PHE A 47 3.44 -8.86 -7.87
CA PHE A 47 2.37 -8.61 -6.89
C PHE A 47 1.72 -7.28 -7.21
N THR A 48 0.41 -7.28 -7.36
CA THR A 48 -0.37 -6.06 -7.58
C THR A 48 -1.28 -5.84 -6.38
N MET A 49 -1.11 -4.71 -5.71
CA MET A 49 -1.88 -4.35 -4.52
C MET A 49 -2.77 -3.15 -4.81
N HIS A 50 -4.00 -3.22 -4.34
CA HIS A 50 -4.95 -2.12 -4.40
C HIS A 50 -5.37 -1.80 -2.97
N VAL A 51 -5.05 -0.61 -2.49
CA VAL A 51 -5.21 -0.23 -1.08
C VAL A 51 -5.94 1.11 -1.00
N ILE A 52 -6.93 1.18 -0.13
CA ILE A 52 -7.52 2.46 0.27
C ILE A 52 -6.78 2.92 1.52
N PHE A 53 -6.10 4.05 1.43
CA PHE A 53 -5.21 4.55 2.46
C PHE A 53 -5.76 5.87 3.00
N ARG A 54 -5.82 5.99 4.33
CA ARG A 54 -6.30 7.20 4.98
C ARG A 54 -5.19 7.78 5.85
N ILE A 55 -4.94 9.06 5.68
CA ILE A 55 -3.92 9.81 6.43
C ILE A 55 -4.61 10.58 7.55
N ASN A 56 -3.89 10.82 8.63
CA ASN A 56 -4.45 11.45 9.83
C ASN A 56 -4.91 12.89 9.64
N ASP A 57 -4.55 13.54 8.53
CA ASP A 57 -5.07 14.86 8.17
C ASP A 57 -6.45 14.81 7.49
N GLY A 58 -6.99 13.61 7.27
CA GLY A 58 -8.26 13.39 6.59
C GLY A 58 -8.14 13.06 5.11
N THR A 59 -6.95 13.08 4.54
CA THR A 59 -6.74 12.72 3.15
C THR A 59 -7.02 11.24 2.93
N GLN A 60 -7.71 10.92 1.85
CA GLN A 60 -8.02 9.54 1.46
C GLN A 60 -7.48 9.29 0.06
N ASN A 61 -6.69 8.25 -0.07
CA ASN A 61 -6.04 7.88 -1.33
C ASN A 61 -6.42 6.47 -1.74
N PHE A 62 -6.49 6.24 -3.04
CA PHE A 62 -6.45 4.90 -3.61
C PHE A 62 -5.04 4.68 -4.14
N ASP A 63 -4.36 3.66 -3.62
CA ASP A 63 -2.98 3.34 -4.00
C ASP A 63 -2.96 2.05 -4.80
N LYS A 64 -2.34 2.10 -5.97
CA LYS A 64 -2.01 0.93 -6.75
C LYS A 64 -0.51 0.72 -6.69
N ILE A 65 -0.10 -0.43 -6.18
CA ILE A 65 1.30 -0.76 -6.00
C ILE A 65 1.58 -2.04 -6.78
N VAL A 66 2.57 -1.98 -7.66
CA VAL A 66 3.03 -3.14 -8.41
C VAL A 66 4.46 -3.43 -8.00
N PHE A 67 4.69 -4.62 -7.51
CA PHE A 67 6.00 -5.05 -7.03
C PHE A 67 6.39 -6.36 -7.70
N ASP A 68 7.59 -6.38 -8.30
CA ASP A 68 8.16 -7.59 -8.87
C ASP A 68 9.22 -8.13 -7.90
N ALA A 69 8.94 -9.29 -7.30
CA ALA A 69 9.82 -9.89 -6.31
C ALA A 69 11.14 -10.37 -6.92
N TYR A 70 11.17 -10.67 -8.20
CA TYR A 70 12.38 -11.12 -8.89
C TYR A 70 13.32 -9.97 -9.20
N THR A 71 12.81 -8.89 -9.80
CA THR A 71 13.62 -7.72 -10.16
C THR A 71 13.73 -6.71 -9.04
N ARG A 72 12.84 -6.80 -8.04
CA ARG A 72 12.67 -5.85 -6.93
C ARG A 72 12.24 -4.46 -7.37
N GLU A 73 11.70 -4.36 -8.58
CA GLU A 73 11.11 -3.12 -9.04
C GLU A 73 9.76 -2.88 -8.39
N LEU A 74 9.50 -1.63 -8.01
CA LEU A 74 8.25 -1.23 -7.39
C LEU A 74 7.76 0.05 -8.04
N THR A 75 6.49 0.03 -8.46
CA THR A 75 5.79 1.24 -8.89
C THR A 75 4.64 1.51 -7.95
N HIS A 76 4.40 2.77 -7.65
CA HIS A 76 3.35 3.18 -6.72
C HIS A 76 2.62 4.38 -7.32
N ASP A 77 1.36 4.17 -7.65
CA ASP A 77 0.47 5.22 -8.15
C ASP A 77 -0.57 5.54 -7.07
N ALA A 78 -0.64 6.78 -6.67
CA ALA A 78 -1.59 7.24 -5.66
C ALA A 78 -2.60 8.18 -6.30
N TYR A 79 -3.88 7.94 -6.02
CA TYR A 79 -4.97 8.77 -6.51
C TYR A 79 -5.72 9.34 -5.30
N ILE A 80 -5.85 10.66 -5.26
CA ILE A 80 -6.54 11.33 -4.17
C ILE A 80 -8.05 11.17 -4.36
N LEU A 81 -8.73 10.61 -3.36
CA LEU A 81 -10.17 10.43 -3.37
C LEU A 81 -10.89 11.58 -2.66
N LYS A 82 -10.22 12.13 -1.63
CA LYS A 82 -10.81 13.22 -0.87
C LYS A 82 -9.75 14.09 -0.19
#